data_ac137b7f19c1faac683307cfbb2428ba
#
_entry.id   ac137b7f19c1faac683307cfbb2428ba
#
_cell.length_a   1.000
_cell.length_b   1.000
_cell.length_c   1.000
_cell.angle_alpha   90.00
_cell.angle_beta   90.00
_cell.angle_gamma   90.00
#
_symmetry.space_group_name_H-M   'P 1'
#
loop_
_entity.id
_entity.type
_entity.pdbx_description
1 polymer ?
#
loop_
_entity_poly.entity_id
_entity_poly.type
_entity_poly.pdbx_seq_one_letter_code
_entity_poly.pdbx_strand_id
1 'polypeptide(L)'
;TANSGTITLQGAANTFVAQVDFLNAATVLGNDAADLTTFNGGVASTGNGTYNVQSTIRSSADALHFGTGVMTLAADASIDATNNGASGAGGNINFGSLTGAFDLAVNAGTGGAIAVNTTTNITDLTLTRASAATGTTFTGNVTVNDLITTANSGTVTLNGAVNTFAAAVDFLNTGLVTLGNGGDSSTFANGV
;
A
#
# COMPACT_ATOMS: atom_id res chain seq x y z
N THR A 1 -3.97 4.73 -25.17
CA THR A 1 -3.05 3.67 -25.65
C THR A 1 -1.97 3.48 -24.61
N ALA A 2 -1.87 2.23 -24.07
CA ALA A 2 -0.78 1.88 -23.17
C ALA A 2 0.54 2.18 -23.90
N ASN A 3 1.33 3.09 -23.33
CA ASN A 3 2.62 3.48 -23.89
C ASN A 3 3.68 2.54 -23.34
N SER A 4 4.53 1.99 -24.20
CA SER A 4 5.59 1.03 -23.79
C SER A 4 6.76 1.66 -23.05
N GLY A 5 6.72 2.97 -22.78
CA GLY A 5 7.80 3.71 -22.13
C GLY A 5 7.83 3.57 -20.60
N THR A 6 8.95 3.98 -20.02
CA THR A 6 9.12 4.15 -18.58
C THR A 6 9.03 5.62 -18.21
N ILE A 7 8.27 5.93 -17.17
CA ILE A 7 8.28 7.26 -16.52
C ILE A 7 9.19 7.16 -15.30
N THR A 8 10.09 8.12 -15.13
CA THR A 8 11.03 8.16 -14.01
C THR A 8 10.92 9.50 -13.29
N LEU A 9 10.56 9.47 -12.01
CA LEU A 9 10.44 10.62 -11.12
C LEU A 9 11.44 10.43 -9.97
N GLN A 10 12.63 11.01 -10.11
CA GLN A 10 13.77 10.81 -9.20
C GLN A 10 14.24 12.11 -8.52
N GLY A 11 13.43 13.16 -8.60
CA GLY A 11 13.76 14.38 -7.87
C GLY A 11 13.49 14.26 -6.37
N ALA A 12 14.30 14.90 -5.54
CA ALA A 12 14.11 14.93 -4.07
C ALA A 12 12.70 15.37 -3.65
N ALA A 13 12.03 16.20 -4.46
CA ALA A 13 10.62 16.56 -4.28
C ALA A 13 9.93 16.75 -5.63
N ASN A 14 8.90 15.98 -5.88
CA ASN A 14 8.05 16.11 -7.07
C ASN A 14 6.62 16.43 -6.61
N THR A 15 5.94 17.38 -7.27
CA THR A 15 4.56 17.73 -6.92
C THR A 15 3.69 17.82 -8.17
N PHE A 16 2.58 17.08 -8.15
CA PHE A 16 1.54 17.08 -9.16
C PHE A 16 0.26 17.65 -8.57
N VAL A 17 -0.28 18.72 -9.13
CA VAL A 17 -1.49 19.38 -8.62
C VAL A 17 -2.75 18.65 -9.09
N ALA A 18 -2.78 18.24 -10.36
CA ALA A 18 -3.89 17.50 -10.94
C ALA A 18 -3.74 16.00 -10.71
N GLN A 19 -4.84 15.28 -10.86
CA GLN A 19 -4.84 13.83 -10.86
C GLN A 19 -3.91 13.27 -11.94
N VAL A 20 -3.17 12.23 -11.61
CA VAL A 20 -2.26 11.54 -12.53
C VAL A 20 -2.81 10.17 -12.88
N ASP A 21 -2.83 9.83 -14.17
CA ASP A 21 -3.09 8.47 -14.64
C ASP A 21 -1.84 7.93 -15.35
N PHE A 22 -1.23 6.90 -14.77
CA PHE A 22 -0.08 6.21 -15.35
C PHE A 22 -0.55 5.13 -16.32
N LEU A 23 -0.51 5.44 -17.61
CA LEU A 23 -0.86 4.51 -18.70
C LEU A 23 0.35 3.82 -19.34
N ASN A 24 1.54 4.05 -18.80
CA ASN A 24 2.81 3.52 -19.29
C ASN A 24 3.08 2.10 -18.75
N ALA A 25 4.06 1.41 -19.35
CA ALA A 25 4.42 0.05 -18.95
C ALA A 25 5.14 -0.02 -17.60
N ALA A 26 5.94 0.99 -17.27
CA ALA A 26 6.70 1.03 -16.03
C ALA A 26 6.83 2.46 -15.49
N THR A 27 6.79 2.61 -14.17
CA THR A 27 6.98 3.89 -13.47
C THR A 27 8.01 3.69 -12.34
N VAL A 28 8.99 4.57 -12.24
CA VAL A 28 9.97 4.63 -11.17
C VAL A 28 9.70 5.86 -10.32
N LEU A 29 9.45 5.67 -9.03
CA LEU A 29 9.12 6.71 -8.06
C LEU A 29 10.22 6.77 -7.00
N GLY A 30 11.07 7.78 -7.09
CA GLY A 30 12.25 7.97 -6.26
C GLY A 30 13.46 7.16 -6.72
N ASN A 31 14.61 7.52 -6.19
CA ASN A 31 15.87 6.78 -6.25
C ASN A 31 16.56 6.74 -4.88
N ASP A 32 15.87 7.27 -3.87
CA ASP A 32 16.33 7.36 -2.49
C ASP A 32 15.10 7.36 -1.57
N ALA A 33 15.21 6.76 -0.39
CA ALA A 33 14.14 6.73 0.61
C ALA A 33 13.73 8.13 1.13
N ALA A 34 14.61 9.12 1.00
CA ALA A 34 14.34 10.52 1.35
C ALA A 34 13.55 11.29 0.28
N ASP A 35 13.42 10.74 -0.92
CA ASP A 35 12.65 11.38 -2.00
C ASP A 35 11.16 11.42 -1.67
N LEU A 36 10.49 12.49 -2.11
CA LEU A 36 9.07 12.70 -1.91
C LEU A 36 8.37 12.98 -3.24
N THR A 37 7.35 12.19 -3.54
CA THR A 37 6.43 12.51 -4.63
C THR A 37 5.03 12.76 -4.08
N THR A 38 4.48 13.96 -4.32
CA THR A 38 3.15 14.37 -3.87
C THR A 38 2.21 14.49 -5.05
N PHE A 39 1.11 13.76 -5.02
CA PHE A 39 0.01 13.78 -5.99
C PHE A 39 -1.21 14.46 -5.34
N ASN A 40 -1.27 15.80 -5.34
CA ASN A 40 -2.36 16.54 -4.68
C ASN A 40 -3.75 16.20 -5.22
N GLY A 41 -3.88 15.86 -6.50
CA GLY A 41 -5.12 15.37 -7.10
C GLY A 41 -5.24 13.85 -7.14
N GLY A 42 -4.33 13.14 -6.45
CA GLY A 42 -4.31 11.67 -6.41
C GLY A 42 -3.74 10.99 -7.65
N VAL A 43 -3.78 9.66 -7.62
CA VAL A 43 -3.43 8.78 -8.73
C VAL A 43 -4.64 7.93 -9.09
N ALA A 44 -4.97 7.82 -10.36
CA ALA A 44 -6.12 7.04 -10.85
C ALA A 44 -5.72 6.06 -11.96
N SER A 45 -4.58 5.39 -11.82
CA SER A 45 -4.11 4.44 -12.81
C SER A 45 -5.06 3.26 -12.95
N THR A 46 -5.48 2.99 -14.17
CA THR A 46 -6.35 1.85 -14.52
C THR A 46 -5.58 0.73 -15.23
N GLY A 47 -4.32 0.98 -15.55
CA GLY A 47 -3.45 0.05 -16.25
C GLY A 47 -2.86 -1.05 -15.37
N ASN A 48 -2.09 -1.92 -16.01
CA ASN A 48 -1.31 -2.99 -15.38
C ASN A 48 0.20 -2.70 -15.41
N GLY A 49 0.58 -1.43 -15.57
CA GLY A 49 1.98 -1.00 -15.53
C GLY A 49 2.63 -1.32 -14.18
N THR A 50 3.92 -1.58 -14.20
CA THR A 50 4.68 -1.86 -12.99
C THR A 50 5.19 -0.56 -12.33
N TYR A 51 5.35 -0.61 -11.02
CA TYR A 51 5.95 0.47 -10.24
C TYR A 51 7.22 -0.04 -9.55
N ASN A 52 8.27 0.77 -9.58
CA ASN A 52 9.45 0.59 -8.73
C ASN A 52 9.50 1.77 -7.78
N VAL A 53 9.44 1.51 -6.48
CA VAL A 53 9.28 2.55 -5.45
C VAL A 53 10.44 2.51 -4.48
N GLN A 54 11.06 3.69 -4.27
CA GLN A 54 12.16 3.93 -3.34
C GLN A 54 11.95 5.25 -2.60
N SER A 55 10.71 5.61 -2.26
CA SER A 55 10.40 6.95 -1.80
C SER A 55 9.15 7.01 -0.92
N THR A 56 8.89 8.18 -0.37
CA THR A 56 7.58 8.53 0.18
C THR A 56 6.66 9.05 -0.93
N ILE A 57 5.46 8.48 -1.03
CA ILE A 57 4.39 8.92 -1.93
C ILE A 57 3.24 9.47 -1.11
N ARG A 58 2.75 10.67 -1.45
CA ARG A 58 1.65 11.32 -0.73
C ARG A 58 0.54 11.81 -1.65
N SER A 59 -0.66 11.95 -1.09
CA SER A 59 -1.74 12.75 -1.65
C SER A 59 -2.38 13.64 -0.58
N SER A 60 -3.21 14.59 -1.01
CA SER A 60 -3.89 15.55 -0.12
C SER A 60 -5.33 15.12 0.17
N ALA A 61 -5.53 13.93 0.73
CA ALA A 61 -6.81 13.25 0.94
C ALA A 61 -7.45 12.70 -0.35
N ASP A 62 -6.72 12.69 -1.45
CA ASP A 62 -7.18 12.08 -2.69
C ASP A 62 -6.72 10.62 -2.78
N ALA A 63 -7.43 9.84 -3.58
CA ALA A 63 -7.15 8.41 -3.73
C ALA A 63 -5.81 8.16 -4.45
N LEU A 64 -5.10 7.11 -4.02
CA LEU A 64 -3.87 6.62 -4.64
C LEU A 64 -4.14 5.23 -5.23
N HIS A 65 -4.64 5.18 -6.46
CA HIS A 65 -4.94 3.94 -7.19
C HIS A 65 -3.83 3.61 -8.17
N PHE A 66 -3.05 2.58 -7.87
CA PHE A 66 -1.89 2.18 -8.68
C PHE A 66 -2.23 1.11 -9.75
N GLY A 67 -3.51 0.85 -9.99
CA GLY A 67 -3.94 -0.16 -10.98
C GLY A 67 -3.75 -1.59 -10.50
N THR A 68 -3.58 -2.51 -11.45
CA THR A 68 -3.48 -3.95 -11.17
C THR A 68 -2.06 -4.51 -11.30
N GLY A 69 -1.11 -3.68 -11.71
CA GLY A 69 0.29 -4.07 -11.88
C GLY A 69 1.03 -4.34 -10.58
N VAL A 70 2.27 -4.77 -10.71
CA VAL A 70 3.13 -5.04 -9.55
C VAL A 70 3.83 -3.76 -9.11
N MET A 71 3.75 -3.47 -7.81
CA MET A 71 4.60 -2.47 -7.16
C MET A 71 5.74 -3.19 -6.45
N THR A 72 6.96 -2.92 -6.88
CA THR A 72 8.18 -3.45 -6.29
C THR A 72 8.82 -2.38 -5.41
N LEU A 73 9.03 -2.69 -4.15
CA LEU A 73 9.86 -1.86 -3.27
C LEU A 73 11.32 -2.13 -3.56
N ALA A 74 12.11 -1.10 -3.77
CA ALA A 74 13.56 -1.17 -3.96
C ALA A 74 14.32 -0.43 -2.83
N ALA A 75 13.58 0.15 -1.89
CA ALA A 75 14.00 0.65 -0.56
C ALA A 75 12.77 0.70 0.34
N ASP A 76 12.95 1.02 1.62
CA ASP A 76 11.86 1.30 2.52
C ASP A 76 11.00 2.45 1.98
N ALA A 77 9.69 2.30 2.05
CA ALA A 77 8.75 3.22 1.42
C ALA A 77 7.56 3.57 2.32
N SER A 78 6.95 4.72 2.05
CA SER A 78 5.71 5.13 2.69
C SER A 78 4.69 5.62 1.67
N ILE A 79 3.46 5.14 1.78
CA ILE A 79 2.32 5.56 0.96
C ILE A 79 1.30 6.21 1.89
N ASP A 80 1.11 7.53 1.74
CA ASP A 80 0.33 8.33 2.68
C ASP A 80 -0.68 9.22 1.96
N ALA A 81 -1.96 8.89 2.07
CA ALA A 81 -3.05 9.66 1.51
C ALA A 81 -3.53 10.82 2.42
N THR A 82 -2.80 11.13 3.50
CA THR A 82 -3.17 12.19 4.45
C THR A 82 -2.29 13.43 4.37
N ASN A 83 -1.34 13.48 3.44
CA ASN A 83 -0.32 14.53 3.36
C ASN A 83 0.40 14.74 4.69
N ASN A 84 0.96 13.67 5.25
CA ASN A 84 1.64 13.66 6.55
C ASN A 84 0.73 14.09 7.72
N GLY A 85 -0.55 13.71 7.66
CA GLY A 85 -1.53 14.03 8.70
C GLY A 85 -2.21 15.39 8.56
N ALA A 86 -1.81 16.22 7.59
CA ALA A 86 -2.45 17.54 7.35
C ALA A 86 -3.93 17.37 6.89
N SER A 87 -4.26 16.27 6.23
CA SER A 87 -5.61 15.90 5.83
C SER A 87 -6.00 14.58 6.50
N GLY A 88 -6.43 14.63 7.75
CA GLY A 88 -6.69 13.44 8.57
C GLY A 88 -7.74 12.48 7.99
N ALA A 89 -8.65 12.96 7.13
CA ALA A 89 -9.61 12.11 6.43
C ALA A 89 -8.92 11.10 5.49
N GLY A 90 -7.87 11.53 4.79
CA GLY A 90 -7.16 10.70 3.83
C GLY A 90 -8.00 10.28 2.62
N GLY A 91 -7.50 9.36 1.83
CA GLY A 91 -8.14 8.80 0.64
C GLY A 91 -7.86 7.31 0.49
N ASN A 92 -8.62 6.63 -0.37
CA ASN A 92 -8.42 5.20 -0.62
C ASN A 92 -7.04 4.94 -1.24
N ILE A 93 -6.40 3.86 -0.82
CA ILE A 93 -5.14 3.39 -1.40
C ILE A 93 -5.37 1.98 -1.95
N ASN A 94 -5.17 1.81 -3.26
CA ASN A 94 -5.34 0.54 -3.93
C ASN A 94 -4.05 0.10 -4.61
N PHE A 95 -3.62 -1.10 -4.28
CA PHE A 95 -2.49 -1.77 -4.91
C PHE A 95 -2.95 -2.97 -5.73
N GLY A 96 -2.27 -3.25 -6.82
CA GLY A 96 -2.27 -4.57 -7.43
C GLY A 96 -1.49 -5.55 -6.54
N SER A 97 -0.35 -5.99 -6.99
CA SER A 97 0.55 -6.82 -6.16
C SER A 97 1.68 -6.00 -5.56
N LEU A 98 2.06 -6.30 -4.33
CA LEU A 98 3.21 -5.72 -3.64
C LEU A 98 4.34 -6.75 -3.51
N THR A 99 5.58 -6.36 -3.78
CA THR A 99 6.75 -7.20 -3.59
C THR A 99 7.99 -6.37 -3.23
N GLY A 100 9.02 -7.03 -2.69
CA GLY A 100 10.31 -6.41 -2.36
C GLY A 100 10.68 -6.62 -0.89
N ALA A 101 11.94 -6.94 -0.61
CA ALA A 101 12.45 -7.24 0.73
C ALA A 101 12.77 -5.94 1.52
N PHE A 102 11.76 -5.06 1.65
CA PHE A 102 11.85 -3.76 2.32
C PHE A 102 10.59 -3.50 3.13
N ASP A 103 10.63 -2.47 3.97
CA ASP A 103 9.50 -2.08 4.80
C ASP A 103 8.55 -1.15 4.02
N LEU A 104 7.25 -1.33 4.26
CA LEU A 104 6.20 -0.49 3.69
C LEU A 104 5.26 0.02 4.78
N ALA A 105 5.17 1.34 4.95
CA ALA A 105 4.14 1.96 5.78
C ALA A 105 3.00 2.50 4.91
N VAL A 106 1.75 2.22 5.29
CA VAL A 106 0.56 2.66 4.56
C VAL A 106 -0.39 3.42 5.47
N ASN A 107 -0.80 4.61 5.05
CA ASN A 107 -1.71 5.50 5.78
C ASN A 107 -2.80 6.03 4.85
N ALA A 108 -3.99 5.48 4.93
CA ALA A 108 -5.16 5.92 4.16
C ALA A 108 -6.01 6.99 4.90
N GLY A 109 -5.67 7.32 6.15
CA GLY A 109 -6.46 8.24 6.97
C GLY A 109 -7.72 7.62 7.56
N THR A 110 -8.54 8.44 8.21
CA THR A 110 -9.76 7.96 8.90
C THR A 110 -10.92 7.65 7.96
N GLY A 111 -10.90 8.15 6.73
CA GLY A 111 -11.95 7.94 5.73
C GLY A 111 -11.55 6.99 4.60
N GLY A 112 -10.25 6.75 4.41
CA GLY A 112 -9.75 5.92 3.32
C GLY A 112 -9.67 4.43 3.67
N ALA A 113 -9.92 3.58 2.69
CA ALA A 113 -9.69 2.14 2.75
C ALA A 113 -8.36 1.78 2.10
N ILE A 114 -7.77 0.66 2.51
CA ILE A 114 -6.60 0.07 1.86
C ILE A 114 -7.05 -1.24 1.20
N ALA A 115 -6.78 -1.38 -0.09
CA ALA A 115 -7.01 -2.62 -0.81
C ALA A 115 -5.71 -3.13 -1.44
N VAL A 116 -5.39 -4.39 -1.22
CA VAL A 116 -4.20 -5.05 -1.73
C VAL A 116 -4.61 -6.37 -2.36
N ASN A 117 -4.10 -6.66 -3.57
CA ASN A 117 -4.36 -7.97 -4.16
C ASN A 117 -3.45 -9.02 -3.48
N THR A 118 -2.15 -9.01 -3.75
CA THR A 118 -1.21 -9.96 -3.15
C THR A 118 0.00 -9.23 -2.55
N THR A 119 0.65 -9.84 -1.56
CA THR A 119 1.97 -9.41 -1.09
C THR A 119 2.95 -10.57 -1.14
N THR A 120 4.20 -10.30 -1.49
CA THR A 120 5.26 -11.30 -1.54
C THR A 120 6.59 -10.68 -1.12
N ASN A 121 7.25 -11.27 -0.12
CA ASN A 121 8.57 -10.84 0.37
C ASN A 121 8.64 -9.39 0.90
N ILE A 122 7.54 -8.82 1.36
CA ILE A 122 7.61 -7.57 2.13
C ILE A 122 8.22 -7.90 3.49
N THR A 123 9.19 -7.10 3.95
CA THR A 123 9.79 -7.29 5.27
C THR A 123 8.76 -6.94 6.32
N ASP A 124 8.48 -5.67 6.56
CA ASP A 124 7.45 -5.25 7.49
C ASP A 124 6.39 -4.43 6.76
N LEU A 125 5.13 -4.88 6.85
CA LEU A 125 3.98 -4.14 6.33
C LEU A 125 3.25 -3.47 7.48
N THR A 126 3.43 -2.16 7.60
CA THR A 126 2.77 -1.35 8.65
C THR A 126 1.50 -0.71 8.12
N LEU A 127 0.36 -1.07 8.71
CA LEU A 127 -0.93 -0.41 8.49
C LEU A 127 -1.08 0.69 9.55
N THR A 128 -0.70 1.93 9.21
CA THR A 128 -0.69 3.03 10.17
C THR A 128 -2.09 3.52 10.49
N ARG A 129 -2.93 3.71 9.47
CA ARG A 129 -4.33 4.14 9.62
C ARG A 129 -5.16 3.78 8.40
N ALA A 130 -6.39 3.34 8.65
CA ALA A 130 -7.42 3.17 7.65
C ALA A 130 -8.80 3.44 8.26
N SER A 131 -9.83 3.54 7.43
CA SER A 131 -11.21 3.72 7.87
C SER A 131 -11.62 2.63 8.88
N ALA A 132 -12.25 3.03 9.96
CA ALA A 132 -12.75 2.08 10.97
C ALA A 132 -13.80 1.11 10.39
N ALA A 133 -14.55 1.54 9.39
CA ALA A 133 -15.62 0.75 8.77
C ALA A 133 -15.12 -0.19 7.67
N THR A 134 -14.20 0.28 6.82
CA THR A 134 -13.74 -0.46 5.63
C THR A 134 -12.33 -1.04 5.79
N GLY A 135 -11.48 -0.38 6.57
CA GLY A 135 -10.15 -0.86 6.95
C GLY A 135 -9.24 -1.24 5.79
N THR A 136 -8.54 -2.36 5.99
CA THR A 136 -7.63 -2.95 5.01
C THR A 136 -8.14 -4.32 4.57
N THR A 137 -8.19 -4.55 3.26
CA THR A 137 -8.58 -5.82 2.67
C THR A 137 -7.47 -6.36 1.75
N PHE A 138 -7.02 -7.56 2.03
CA PHE A 138 -6.18 -8.36 1.16
C PHE A 138 -7.07 -9.37 0.44
N THR A 139 -7.17 -9.28 -0.89
CA THR A 139 -8.01 -10.18 -1.70
C THR A 139 -7.27 -11.41 -2.18
N GLY A 140 -5.95 -11.35 -2.25
CA GLY A 140 -5.07 -12.46 -2.57
C GLY A 140 -4.13 -12.81 -1.42
N ASN A 141 -3.20 -13.71 -1.67
CA ASN A 141 -2.29 -14.24 -0.66
C ASN A 141 -1.38 -13.15 -0.06
N VAL A 142 -1.15 -13.26 1.24
CA VAL A 142 -0.23 -12.40 1.98
C VAL A 142 0.98 -13.22 2.41
N THR A 143 2.19 -12.78 1.99
CA THR A 143 3.45 -13.34 2.47
C THR A 143 4.36 -12.19 2.88
N VAL A 144 4.49 -11.98 4.18
CA VAL A 144 5.30 -10.91 4.79
C VAL A 144 6.09 -11.46 5.96
N ASN A 145 7.19 -10.79 6.32
CA ASN A 145 7.86 -11.14 7.57
C ASN A 145 6.97 -10.72 8.74
N ASP A 146 6.56 -9.44 8.81
CA ASP A 146 5.66 -8.94 9.85
C ASP A 146 4.50 -8.13 9.26
N LEU A 147 3.32 -8.26 9.88
CA LEU A 147 2.16 -7.40 9.65
C LEU A 147 1.90 -6.58 10.91
N ILE A 148 2.27 -5.33 10.86
CA ILE A 148 2.16 -4.41 11.99
C ILE A 148 0.87 -3.62 11.87
N THR A 149 -0.01 -3.75 12.86
CA THR A 149 -1.23 -2.93 12.95
C THR A 149 -1.12 -1.92 14.09
N THR A 150 -1.87 -0.84 14.02
CA THR A 150 -2.01 0.15 15.09
C THR A 150 -3.47 0.22 15.53
N ALA A 151 -3.75 0.87 16.64
CA ALA A 151 -5.13 1.11 17.08
C ALA A 151 -6.01 1.82 16.04
N ASN A 152 -5.40 2.49 15.06
CA ASN A 152 -6.07 3.23 14.01
C ASN A 152 -6.16 2.49 12.67
N SER A 153 -5.70 1.25 12.57
CA SER A 153 -5.68 0.49 11.30
C SER A 153 -7.09 0.06 10.82
N GLY A 154 -8.13 0.28 11.63
CA GLY A 154 -9.49 -0.11 11.31
C GLY A 154 -9.68 -1.63 11.29
N THR A 155 -10.54 -2.13 10.40
CA THR A 155 -10.70 -3.58 10.19
C THR A 155 -9.54 -4.14 9.36
N VAL A 156 -9.19 -5.41 9.56
CA VAL A 156 -8.19 -6.13 8.75
C VAL A 156 -8.80 -7.42 8.24
N THR A 157 -8.83 -7.58 6.91
CA THR A 157 -9.43 -8.75 6.26
C THR A 157 -8.41 -9.43 5.36
N LEU A 158 -8.14 -10.70 5.62
CA LEU A 158 -7.22 -11.56 4.87
C LEU A 158 -8.04 -12.62 4.13
N ASN A 159 -8.36 -12.39 2.86
CA ASN A 159 -9.14 -13.31 2.01
C ASN A 159 -8.27 -14.18 1.09
N GLY A 160 -6.96 -14.10 1.21
CA GLY A 160 -6.05 -14.95 0.44
C GLY A 160 -6.15 -16.41 0.86
N ALA A 161 -6.11 -17.32 -0.11
CA ALA A 161 -6.17 -18.76 0.16
C ALA A 161 -5.03 -19.25 1.06
N VAL A 162 -3.87 -18.62 0.97
CA VAL A 162 -2.70 -18.92 1.82
C VAL A 162 -2.07 -17.61 2.29
N ASN A 163 -2.04 -17.39 3.60
CA ASN A 163 -1.39 -16.24 4.22
C ASN A 163 -0.27 -16.73 5.14
N THR A 164 0.90 -16.11 5.07
CA THR A 164 2.09 -16.52 5.83
C THR A 164 2.77 -15.30 6.46
N PHE A 165 2.94 -15.36 7.78
CA PHE A 165 3.60 -14.35 8.58
C PHE A 165 4.77 -15.03 9.31
N ALA A 166 6.00 -14.55 9.04
CA ALA A 166 7.20 -15.17 9.59
C ALA A 166 7.49 -14.71 11.03
N ALA A 167 7.20 -13.44 11.35
CA ALA A 167 7.27 -12.91 12.72
C ALA A 167 5.98 -13.17 13.51
N ALA A 168 5.99 -12.87 14.80
CA ALA A 168 4.77 -12.83 15.62
C ALA A 168 3.94 -11.59 15.22
N VAL A 169 2.62 -11.76 15.03
CA VAL A 169 1.72 -10.68 14.64
C VAL A 169 0.88 -10.22 15.82
N ASP A 170 1.02 -8.96 16.23
CA ASP A 170 0.14 -8.32 17.20
C ASP A 170 -0.94 -7.51 16.48
N PHE A 171 -2.18 -7.98 16.50
CA PHE A 171 -3.32 -7.23 15.99
C PHE A 171 -3.76 -6.16 17.00
N LEU A 172 -3.15 -4.98 16.92
CA LEU A 172 -3.45 -3.84 17.79
C LEU A 172 -4.64 -2.99 17.30
N ASN A 173 -5.18 -3.29 16.13
CA ASN A 173 -6.33 -2.57 15.56
C ASN A 173 -7.59 -2.78 16.41
N THR A 174 -8.39 -1.72 16.54
CA THR A 174 -9.65 -1.78 17.30
C THR A 174 -10.82 -2.35 16.49
N GLY A 175 -10.64 -2.51 15.17
CA GLY A 175 -11.64 -3.09 14.28
C GLY A 175 -11.57 -4.62 14.25
N LEU A 176 -12.51 -5.23 13.53
CA LEU A 176 -12.56 -6.67 13.34
C LEU A 176 -11.32 -7.17 12.56
N VAL A 177 -10.78 -8.31 12.96
CA VAL A 177 -9.83 -9.09 12.16
C VAL A 177 -10.58 -10.28 11.58
N THR A 178 -10.55 -10.43 10.25
CA THR A 178 -11.14 -11.55 9.54
C THR A 178 -10.02 -12.37 8.88
N LEU A 179 -9.90 -13.63 9.24
CA LEU A 179 -8.90 -14.55 8.70
C LEU A 179 -9.58 -15.56 7.77
N GLY A 180 -9.58 -15.25 6.49
CA GLY A 180 -10.16 -16.09 5.45
C GLY A 180 -11.65 -15.87 5.21
N ASN A 181 -12.13 -16.45 4.11
CA ASN A 181 -13.55 -16.42 3.68
C ASN A 181 -14.11 -17.84 3.41
N GLY A 182 -13.39 -18.87 3.84
CA GLY A 182 -13.76 -20.28 3.78
C GLY A 182 -12.68 -21.14 3.11
N GLY A 183 -12.16 -22.13 3.82
CA GLY A 183 -11.11 -23.04 3.33
C GLY A 183 -9.71 -22.45 3.26
N ASP A 184 -9.52 -21.22 3.67
CA ASP A 184 -8.24 -20.51 3.63
C ASP A 184 -7.34 -20.90 4.81
N SER A 185 -6.03 -20.73 4.63
CA SER A 185 -5.02 -21.00 5.65
C SER A 185 -4.24 -19.73 5.99
N SER A 186 -4.15 -19.42 7.27
CA SER A 186 -3.26 -18.36 7.77
C SER A 186 -2.26 -18.96 8.75
N THR A 187 -0.97 -18.85 8.44
CA THR A 187 0.13 -19.36 9.25
C THR A 187 0.89 -18.22 9.92
N PHE A 188 0.92 -18.23 11.22
CA PHE A 188 1.68 -17.31 12.07
C PHE A 188 2.84 -18.11 12.68
N ALA A 189 4.02 -18.05 12.07
CA ALA A 189 5.14 -18.92 12.41
C ALA A 189 5.63 -18.72 13.85
N ASN A 190 5.52 -17.50 14.38
CA ASN A 190 5.95 -17.16 15.75
C ASN A 190 4.78 -16.70 16.65
N GLY A 191 3.55 -16.98 16.26
CA GLY A 191 2.34 -16.74 17.06
C GLY A 191 1.59 -15.44 16.73
N VAL A 192 0.50 -15.23 17.46
CA VAL A 192 -0.44 -14.11 17.39
C VAL A 192 -0.68 -13.60 18.79
#